data_59231992c46e186bd2c4fe4755151144
#
_entry.id   59231992c46e186bd2c4fe4755151144
#
_cell.length_a   1.000
_cell.length_b   1.000
_cell.length_c   1.000
_cell.angle_alpha   90.00
_cell.angle_beta   90.00
_cell.angle_gamma   90.00
#
_symmetry.space_group_name_H-M   'P 1'
#
loop_
_entity.id
_entity.type
_entity.pdbx_description
1 polymer ?
#
loop_
_entity_poly.entity_id
_entity_poly.type
_entity_poly.pdbx_seq_one_letter_code
_entity_poly.pdbx_strand_id
1 'polypeptide(L)'
;MSKAAKATKPYEFNDYLLTQPAEFRPYLTELRNLIKSITPNAEEVFSYQVHCFKQIYMLVGIGTTKEYCSLYTMSSKLVKQIKDELKGYKISGMTLHFSPKEPLPVDLITRIVLLRLQENETIAIGKRK
;
A
#
# COMPACT_ATOMS: atom_id res chain seq x y z
N MET A 1 -22.22 -24.93 8.80
CA MET A 1 -22.65 -24.01 9.41
C MET A 1 -21.72 -22.94 9.59
N SER A 2 -20.91 -22.96 10.50
CA SER A 2 -20.02 -21.87 10.77
C SER A 2 -19.10 -21.54 9.60
N LYS A 3 -18.83 -22.49 8.75
CA LYS A 3 -18.00 -22.24 7.58
C LYS A 3 -18.67 -21.33 6.58
N ALA A 4 -19.97 -21.50 6.43
CA ALA A 4 -20.70 -20.64 5.50
C ALA A 4 -20.68 -19.20 6.02
N ALA A 5 -20.82 -19.03 7.33
CA ALA A 5 -20.78 -17.70 7.91
C ALA A 5 -19.41 -17.05 7.70
N LYS A 6 -18.34 -17.82 7.82
CA LYS A 6 -17.01 -17.29 7.58
C LYS A 6 -16.81 -16.89 6.14
N ALA A 7 -17.34 -17.70 5.22
CA ALA A 7 -17.18 -17.44 3.80
C ALA A 7 -17.86 -16.14 3.39
N THR A 8 -18.89 -15.71 4.14
CA THR A 8 -19.62 -14.51 3.79
C THR A 8 -19.06 -13.26 4.43
N LYS A 9 -18.10 -13.40 5.37
CA LYS A 9 -17.53 -12.23 6.01
C LYS A 9 -16.50 -11.59 5.08
N PRO A 10 -16.69 -10.31 4.73
CA PRO A 10 -15.70 -9.64 3.89
C PRO A 10 -14.40 -9.37 4.65
N TYR A 11 -13.32 -9.27 3.90
CA TYR A 11 -12.03 -8.89 4.46
C TYR A 11 -12.08 -7.44 4.88
N GLU A 12 -11.53 -7.14 6.06
CA GLU A 12 -11.46 -5.79 6.57
C GLU A 12 -10.06 -5.48 7.06
N PHE A 13 -9.69 -4.21 6.96
CA PHE A 13 -8.39 -3.75 7.40
C PHE A 13 -8.14 -4.07 8.88
N ASN A 14 -9.16 -3.97 9.71
CA ASN A 14 -8.99 -4.27 11.14
C ASN A 14 -8.54 -5.71 11.38
N ASP A 15 -8.99 -6.64 10.54
CA ASP A 15 -8.55 -8.03 10.66
C ASP A 15 -7.05 -8.14 10.40
N TYR A 16 -6.59 -7.46 9.37
CA TYR A 16 -5.16 -7.42 9.06
C TYR A 16 -4.38 -6.76 10.19
N LEU A 17 -4.89 -5.63 10.68
CA LEU A 17 -4.22 -4.84 11.70
C LEU A 17 -3.94 -5.67 12.95
N LEU A 18 -4.88 -6.53 13.32
CA LEU A 18 -4.74 -7.37 14.50
C LEU A 18 -3.64 -8.43 14.36
N THR A 19 -3.23 -8.74 13.13
CA THR A 19 -2.13 -9.67 12.90
C THR A 19 -0.77 -9.00 12.99
N GLN A 20 -0.73 -7.67 13.09
CA GLN A 20 0.50 -6.91 13.12
C GLN A 20 0.88 -6.51 14.55
N PRO A 21 2.18 -6.31 14.83
CA PRO A 21 2.58 -5.89 16.17
C PRO A 21 1.87 -4.60 16.60
N ALA A 22 1.50 -4.54 17.88
CA ALA A 22 0.72 -3.42 18.38
C ALA A 22 1.41 -2.07 18.15
N GLU A 23 2.73 -2.04 18.23
CA GLU A 23 3.49 -0.79 18.08
C GLU A 23 3.41 -0.20 16.68
N PHE A 24 3.11 -1.02 15.66
CA PHE A 24 3.02 -0.53 14.28
C PHE A 24 1.59 -0.15 13.90
N ARG A 25 0.60 -0.51 14.69
CA ARG A 25 -0.81 -0.32 14.31
C ARG A 25 -1.20 1.12 14.07
N PRO A 26 -0.81 2.07 14.92
CA PRO A 26 -1.16 3.48 14.66
C PRO A 26 -0.57 4.00 13.34
N TYR A 27 0.69 3.63 13.06
CA TYR A 27 1.34 4.07 11.84
C TYR A 27 0.68 3.46 10.61
N LEU A 28 0.36 2.16 10.67
CA LEU A 28 -0.34 1.49 9.57
C LEU A 28 -1.71 2.10 9.33
N THR A 29 -2.41 2.49 10.40
CA THR A 29 -3.71 3.12 10.28
C THR A 29 -3.60 4.47 9.58
N GLU A 30 -2.60 5.28 9.94
CA GLU A 30 -2.38 6.56 9.27
C GLU A 30 -2.06 6.36 7.79
N LEU A 31 -1.19 5.39 7.51
CA LEU A 31 -0.79 5.10 6.14
C LEU A 31 -1.98 4.65 5.31
N ARG A 32 -2.78 3.75 5.85
CA ARG A 32 -3.99 3.28 5.17
C ARG A 32 -4.96 4.42 4.91
N ASN A 33 -5.19 5.26 5.91
CA ASN A 33 -6.13 6.37 5.76
C ASN A 33 -5.66 7.38 4.73
N LEU A 34 -4.34 7.64 4.69
CA LEU A 34 -3.78 8.53 3.68
C LEU A 34 -4.01 7.97 2.28
N ILE A 35 -3.71 6.70 2.05
CA ILE A 35 -3.88 6.10 0.74
C ILE A 35 -5.35 6.13 0.32
N LYS A 36 -6.27 5.82 1.24
CA LYS A 36 -7.70 5.86 0.94
C LYS A 36 -8.17 7.28 0.61
N SER A 37 -7.60 8.29 1.25
CA SER A 37 -7.98 9.67 0.95
C SER A 37 -7.54 10.09 -0.45
N ILE A 38 -6.42 9.53 -0.93
CA ILE A 38 -5.91 9.82 -2.26
C ILE A 38 -6.70 9.06 -3.32
N THR A 39 -7.04 7.81 -3.01
CA THR A 39 -7.74 6.93 -3.95
C THR A 39 -9.00 6.37 -3.30
N PRO A 40 -10.04 7.22 -3.12
CA PRO A 40 -11.24 6.77 -2.40
C PRO A 40 -12.00 5.63 -3.09
N ASN A 41 -11.78 5.46 -4.38
CA ASN A 41 -12.44 4.37 -5.12
C ASN A 41 -11.64 3.09 -5.14
N ALA A 42 -10.46 3.06 -4.52
CA ALA A 42 -9.65 1.84 -4.50
C ALA A 42 -10.29 0.80 -3.59
N GLU A 43 -10.23 -0.44 -4.04
CA GLU A 43 -10.69 -1.58 -3.28
C GLU A 43 -9.56 -2.06 -2.39
N GLU A 44 -9.84 -2.44 -1.16
CA GLU A 44 -8.83 -2.97 -0.24
C GLU A 44 -8.93 -4.48 -0.23
N VAL A 45 -7.83 -5.15 -0.49
CA VAL A 45 -7.79 -6.61 -0.56
C VAL A 45 -6.56 -7.14 0.17
N PHE A 46 -6.66 -8.37 0.66
CA PHE A 46 -5.52 -9.03 1.30
C PHE A 46 -4.88 -9.96 0.27
N SER A 47 -3.59 -9.76 -0.01
CA SER A 47 -2.90 -10.55 -1.02
C SER A 47 -1.42 -10.66 -0.66
N TYR A 48 -0.87 -11.87 -0.79
CA TYR A 48 0.54 -12.12 -0.46
C TYR A 48 0.91 -11.68 0.96
N GLN A 49 -0.02 -11.89 1.89
CA GLN A 49 0.17 -11.56 3.31
C GLN A 49 0.27 -10.06 3.59
N VAL A 50 -0.15 -9.21 2.65
CA VAL A 50 -0.13 -7.77 2.84
C VAL A 50 -1.48 -7.16 2.52
N HIS A 51 -1.72 -5.99 3.10
CA HIS A 51 -2.95 -5.24 2.85
C HIS A 51 -2.74 -4.39 1.60
N CYS A 52 -3.49 -4.66 0.56
CA CYS A 52 -3.30 -4.05 -0.75
C CYS A 52 -4.45 -3.15 -1.14
N PHE A 53 -4.16 -2.22 -2.04
CA PHE A 53 -5.15 -1.31 -2.62
C PHE A 53 -5.18 -1.57 -4.13
N LYS A 54 -6.37 -1.72 -4.66
CA LYS A 54 -6.57 -2.08 -6.07
C LYS A 54 -7.52 -1.09 -6.73
N GLN A 55 -7.09 -0.54 -7.85
CA GLN A 55 -7.96 0.28 -8.70
C GLN A 55 -7.49 0.02 -10.13
N ILE A 56 -8.35 -0.59 -10.93
CA ILE A 56 -8.05 -1.16 -12.24
C ILE A 56 -7.17 -2.41 -12.06
N TYR A 57 -5.97 -2.21 -11.53
CA TYR A 57 -5.03 -3.27 -11.17
C TYR A 57 -4.54 -2.97 -9.76
N MET A 58 -3.67 -3.82 -9.23
CA MET A 58 -3.06 -3.51 -7.94
C MET A 58 -2.33 -2.18 -8.01
N LEU A 59 -2.47 -1.37 -6.95
CA LEU A 59 -1.81 -0.08 -6.85
C LEU A 59 -0.57 -0.16 -5.98
N VAL A 60 -0.80 -0.32 -4.69
CA VAL A 60 0.25 -0.38 -3.67
C VAL A 60 -0.21 -1.33 -2.58
N GLY A 61 0.72 -1.71 -1.72
CA GLY A 61 0.41 -2.50 -0.53
C GLY A 61 1.12 -1.94 0.67
N ILE A 62 0.65 -2.30 1.86
CA ILE A 62 1.30 -1.91 3.11
C ILE A 62 1.50 -3.12 3.99
N GLY A 63 2.56 -3.08 4.79
CA GLY A 63 2.88 -4.18 5.68
C GLY A 63 3.92 -3.78 6.68
N THR A 64 4.53 -4.77 7.32
CA THR A 64 5.60 -4.51 8.29
C THR A 64 6.74 -5.49 8.09
N THR A 65 7.91 -5.07 8.51
CA THR A 65 9.03 -5.97 8.73
C THR A 65 9.27 -5.97 10.23
N LYS A 66 10.37 -6.55 10.64
CA LYS A 66 10.69 -6.62 12.06
C LYS A 66 10.79 -5.23 12.70
N GLU A 67 11.30 -4.24 11.97
CA GLU A 67 11.58 -2.91 12.51
C GLU A 67 10.88 -1.77 11.80
N TYR A 68 10.23 -2.03 10.68
CA TYR A 68 9.71 -0.97 9.83
C TYR A 68 8.28 -1.24 9.39
N CYS A 69 7.57 -0.15 9.12
CA CYS A 69 6.36 -0.21 8.31
C CYS A 69 6.77 -0.03 6.86
N SER A 70 6.11 -0.72 5.95
CA SER A 70 6.55 -0.79 4.56
C SER A 70 5.44 -0.40 3.60
N LEU A 71 5.85 0.27 2.52
CA LEU A 71 4.99 0.59 1.39
C LEU A 71 5.52 -0.16 0.18
N TYR A 72 4.71 -1.07 -0.35
CA TYR A 72 5.06 -1.84 -1.56
C TYR A 72 4.56 -1.07 -2.76
N THR A 73 5.47 -0.47 -3.52
CA THR A 73 5.08 0.37 -4.66
C THR A 73 4.59 -0.45 -5.84
N MET A 74 5.01 -1.71 -5.93
CA MET A 74 4.63 -2.63 -7.00
C MET A 74 5.02 -2.14 -8.39
N SER A 75 6.06 -1.30 -8.48
CA SER A 75 6.51 -0.76 -9.76
C SER A 75 7.99 -0.42 -9.71
N SER A 76 8.80 -1.20 -10.41
CA SER A 76 10.22 -0.89 -10.54
C SER A 76 10.41 0.35 -11.42
N LYS A 77 9.54 0.55 -12.40
CA LYS A 77 9.58 1.73 -13.26
C LYS A 77 9.42 3.01 -12.44
N LEU A 78 8.46 3.01 -11.53
CA LEU A 78 8.21 4.16 -10.68
C LEU A 78 9.42 4.46 -9.79
N VAL A 79 9.99 3.43 -9.18
CA VAL A 79 11.14 3.61 -8.30
C VAL A 79 12.30 4.23 -9.05
N LYS A 80 12.53 3.82 -10.29
CA LYS A 80 13.58 4.40 -11.13
C LYS A 80 13.25 5.85 -11.50
N GLN A 81 11.99 6.11 -11.79
CA GLN A 81 11.54 7.44 -12.21
C GLN A 81 11.75 8.49 -11.12
N ILE A 82 11.49 8.14 -9.86
CA ILE A 82 11.62 9.09 -8.77
C ILE A 82 12.82 8.80 -7.89
N LYS A 83 13.84 8.18 -8.46
CA LYS A 83 15.02 7.77 -7.72
C LYS A 83 15.61 8.89 -6.85
N ASP A 84 15.67 10.10 -7.39
CA ASP A 84 16.26 11.22 -6.65
C ASP A 84 15.39 11.65 -5.47
N GLU A 85 14.07 11.49 -5.59
CA GLU A 85 13.15 11.83 -4.50
C GLU A 85 13.21 10.81 -3.37
N LEU A 86 13.75 9.63 -3.64
CA LEU A 86 13.83 8.56 -2.65
C LEU A 86 15.12 8.58 -1.85
N LYS A 87 16.01 9.50 -2.12
CA LYS A 87 17.24 9.62 -1.34
C LYS A 87 16.91 9.88 0.11
N GLY A 88 17.62 9.21 0.99
CA GLY A 88 17.37 9.34 2.43
C GLY A 88 16.36 8.37 2.98
N TYR A 89 15.69 7.62 2.12
CA TYR A 89 14.74 6.59 2.56
C TYR A 89 15.33 5.22 2.36
N LYS A 90 14.94 4.30 3.23
CA LYS A 90 15.40 2.92 3.12
C LYS A 90 14.54 2.19 2.10
N ILE A 91 15.20 1.57 1.13
CA ILE A 91 14.53 0.89 0.02
C ILE A 91 15.08 -0.51 -0.17
N SER A 92 14.21 -1.47 -0.42
CA SER A 92 14.58 -2.82 -0.82
C SER A 92 13.75 -3.17 -2.05
N GLY A 93 14.42 -3.23 -3.23
CA GLY A 93 13.68 -3.47 -4.47
C GLY A 93 12.67 -2.36 -4.74
N MET A 94 11.39 -2.72 -4.72
CA MET A 94 10.29 -1.79 -4.95
C MET A 94 9.61 -1.36 -3.66
N THR A 95 10.19 -1.69 -2.52
CA THR A 95 9.56 -1.46 -1.22
C THR A 95 10.28 -0.38 -0.43
N LEU A 96 9.53 0.59 0.07
CA LEU A 96 10.05 1.61 0.98
C LEU A 96 9.76 1.18 2.40
N HIS A 97 10.71 1.43 3.29
CA HIS A 97 10.61 1.10 4.70
C HIS A 97 10.65 2.38 5.52
N PHE A 98 9.68 2.55 6.41
CA PHE A 98 9.56 3.74 7.24
C PHE A 98 9.64 3.37 8.71
N SER A 99 10.39 4.18 9.48
CA SER A 99 10.40 4.01 10.92
C SER A 99 9.07 4.50 11.50
N PRO A 100 8.38 3.68 12.32
CA PRO A 100 7.14 4.14 12.94
C PRO A 100 7.37 5.23 13.99
N LYS A 101 8.62 5.52 14.31
CA LYS A 101 8.97 6.60 15.25
C LYS A 101 9.07 7.95 14.56
N GLU A 102 9.02 7.98 13.25
CA GLU A 102 9.13 9.23 12.50
C GLU A 102 7.81 9.55 11.81
N PRO A 103 7.58 10.85 11.52
CA PRO A 103 6.34 11.24 10.85
C PRO A 103 6.19 10.57 9.50
N LEU A 104 4.96 10.29 9.14
CA LEU A 104 4.63 9.74 7.84
C LEU A 104 5.00 10.74 6.75
N PRO A 105 5.79 10.34 5.71
CA PRO A 105 6.15 11.28 4.64
C PRO A 105 5.00 11.44 3.67
N VAL A 106 4.04 12.28 4.04
CA VAL A 106 2.76 12.43 3.33
C VAL A 106 2.94 12.80 1.87
N ASP A 107 3.80 13.78 1.57
CA ASP A 107 3.97 14.22 0.19
C ASP A 107 4.57 13.14 -0.69
N LEU A 108 5.54 12.41 -0.20
CA LEU A 108 6.16 11.33 -0.95
C LEU A 108 5.17 10.21 -1.22
N ILE A 109 4.43 9.80 -0.20
CA ILE A 109 3.45 8.72 -0.35
C ILE A 109 2.36 9.14 -1.33
N THR A 110 1.88 10.38 -1.23
CA THR A 110 0.87 10.90 -2.15
C THR A 110 1.37 10.82 -3.60
N ARG A 111 2.62 11.26 -3.81
CA ARG A 111 3.21 11.22 -5.15
C ARG A 111 3.29 9.80 -5.68
N ILE A 112 3.73 8.86 -4.85
CA ILE A 112 3.85 7.45 -5.26
C ILE A 112 2.49 6.89 -5.65
N VAL A 113 1.47 7.11 -4.82
CA VAL A 113 0.15 6.56 -5.07
C VAL A 113 -0.45 7.14 -6.37
N LEU A 114 -0.30 8.45 -6.57
CA LEU A 114 -0.82 9.08 -7.78
C LEU A 114 -0.09 8.59 -9.04
N LEU A 115 1.22 8.40 -8.96
CA LEU A 115 1.98 7.86 -10.10
C LEU A 115 1.56 6.43 -10.39
N ARG A 116 1.32 5.63 -9.37
CA ARG A 116 0.86 4.26 -9.57
C ARG A 116 -0.52 4.22 -10.23
N LEU A 117 -1.41 5.11 -9.79
CA LEU A 117 -2.73 5.18 -10.41
C LEU A 117 -2.60 5.56 -11.88
N GLN A 118 -1.74 6.53 -12.19
CA GLN A 118 -1.50 6.94 -13.56
C GLN A 118 -0.94 5.79 -14.40
N GLU A 119 -0.02 5.00 -13.84
CA GLU A 119 0.51 3.84 -14.54
C GLU A 119 -0.60 2.84 -14.88
N ASN A 120 -1.47 2.55 -13.90
CA ASN A 120 -2.56 1.61 -14.11
C ASN A 120 -3.52 2.11 -15.18
N GLU A 121 -3.82 3.39 -15.18
CA GLU A 121 -4.70 3.98 -16.19
C GLU A 121 -4.09 3.92 -17.59
N THR A 122 -2.80 4.19 -17.68
CA THR A 122 -2.09 4.12 -18.95
C THR A 122 -2.09 2.71 -19.52
N ILE A 123 -1.85 1.71 -18.67
CA ILE A 123 -1.87 0.32 -19.09
C ILE A 123 -3.26 -0.08 -19.58
N ALA A 124 -4.30 0.33 -18.85
CA ALA A 124 -5.67 0.00 -19.20
C ALA A 124 -6.06 0.60 -20.56
N ILE A 125 -5.65 1.84 -20.81
CA ILE A 125 -5.93 2.50 -22.09
C ILE A 125 -5.24 1.74 -23.23
N GLY A 126 -3.98 1.36 -23.02
CA GLY A 126 -3.23 0.62 -24.03
C GLY A 126 -3.87 -0.71 -24.39
N LYS A 127 -4.45 -1.38 -23.39
CA LYS A 127 -5.09 -2.69 -23.63
C LYS A 127 -6.41 -2.59 -24.37
N ARG A 128 -7.03 -1.43 -24.37
CA ARG A 128 -8.30 -1.23 -25.08
C ARG A 128 -8.10 -1.08 -26.58
N LYS A 129 -6.90 -0.80 -27.01
CA LYS A 129 -6.58 -0.69 -28.43
C LYS A 129 -6.26 -2.09 -28.99
#